data_2e457d33848ebb6b9a6e3cdf9f356b25
#
_entry.id   2e457d33848ebb6b9a6e3cdf9f356b25
#
_cell.length_a   1.000
_cell.length_b   1.000
_cell.length_c   1.000
_cell.angle_alpha   90.00
_cell.angle_beta   90.00
_cell.angle_gamma   90.00
#
_symmetry.space_group_name_H-M   'P 1'
#
loop_
_entity.id
_entity.type
_entity.pdbx_description
1 polymer ?
#
loop_
_entity_poly.entity_id
_entity_poly.type
_entity_poly.pdbx_seq_one_letter_code
_entity_poly.pdbx_strand_id
1 'polypeptide(L)'
;MLELKNISFQAEDEGKEIEILKNIDLKIEDQFVAVTGPNGSGKSTLAKIVAGILTPTEGQILLDGVDITDKSITERARLGIGFAFQQPVRFKGITVKDMLSIAAGRDTDISEICNMLSEVGLCARDYVNREINASLSGGELKRIEIAMIMARKSKVSIFDEPEAGIDLWSFQNLIRVFEKMHREVQGTILIISHQERILNIADQIVLLSDGRIEKVGSRDEIMPALMGVGQPCKTLADKL
;
A
#
# COMPACT_ATOMS: atom_id res chain seq x y z
N MET A 1 -11.56 10.97 -1.19
CA MET A 1 -11.36 10.82 -2.66
C MET A 1 -9.94 11.20 -3.02
N LEU A 2 -9.21 10.33 -3.71
CA LEU A 2 -7.88 10.60 -4.26
C LEU A 2 -7.97 10.61 -5.80
N GLU A 3 -7.41 11.63 -6.43
CA GLU A 3 -7.43 11.76 -7.90
C GLU A 3 -6.02 12.07 -8.41
N LEU A 4 -5.59 11.33 -9.41
CA LEU A 4 -4.35 11.51 -10.15
C LEU A 4 -4.70 11.98 -11.55
N LYS A 5 -4.10 13.08 -12.01
CA LYS A 5 -4.35 13.68 -13.34
C LYS A 5 -3.06 13.78 -14.12
N ASN A 6 -2.96 13.05 -15.21
CA ASN A 6 -1.82 13.05 -16.14
C ASN A 6 -0.47 12.83 -15.42
N ILE A 7 -0.41 11.97 -14.41
CA ILE A 7 0.82 11.73 -13.67
C ILE A 7 1.83 10.99 -14.55
N SER A 8 2.96 11.64 -14.78
CA SER A 8 4.14 11.04 -15.41
C SER A 8 5.33 11.11 -14.45
N PHE A 9 6.22 10.14 -14.57
CA PHE A 9 7.45 10.11 -13.79
C PHE A 9 8.61 9.55 -14.59
N GLN A 10 9.71 10.30 -14.64
CA GLN A 10 10.96 9.92 -15.25
C GLN A 10 12.02 9.74 -14.16
N ALA A 11 12.85 8.73 -14.30
CA ALA A 11 14.02 8.51 -13.47
C ALA A 11 15.27 8.42 -14.36
N GLU A 12 16.40 8.86 -13.83
CA GLU A 12 17.70 8.70 -14.46
C GLU A 12 18.30 7.35 -14.07
N ASP A 13 18.64 6.52 -15.06
CA ASP A 13 19.33 5.25 -14.88
C ASP A 13 20.51 5.19 -15.85
N GLU A 14 21.72 5.04 -15.32
CA GLU A 14 22.99 5.01 -16.09
C GLU A 14 23.12 6.17 -17.09
N GLY A 15 22.64 7.37 -16.74
CA GLY A 15 22.69 8.56 -17.59
C GLY A 15 21.65 8.59 -18.72
N LYS A 16 20.63 7.74 -18.64
CA LYS A 16 19.46 7.76 -19.52
C LYS A 16 18.20 8.06 -18.74
N GLU A 17 17.37 8.93 -19.29
CA GLU A 17 16.02 9.15 -18.77
C GLU A 17 15.14 7.98 -19.16
N ILE A 18 14.55 7.34 -18.15
CA ILE A 18 13.58 6.24 -18.34
C ILE A 18 12.24 6.71 -17.79
N GLU A 19 11.24 6.70 -18.65
CA GLU A 19 9.87 7.02 -18.27
C GLU A 19 9.20 5.81 -17.60
N ILE A 20 9.02 5.88 -16.27
CA ILE A 20 8.47 4.80 -15.46
C ILE A 20 6.95 4.86 -15.40
N LEU A 21 6.37 6.07 -15.32
CA LEU A 21 4.92 6.28 -15.37
C LEU A 21 4.58 7.25 -16.50
N LYS A 22 3.49 6.96 -17.21
CA LYS A 22 3.14 7.60 -18.49
C LYS A 22 1.68 8.01 -18.48
N ASN A 23 1.41 9.29 -18.19
CA ASN A 23 0.06 9.88 -18.23
C ASN A 23 -0.97 9.03 -17.44
N ILE A 24 -0.72 8.84 -16.15
CA ILE A 24 -1.64 8.11 -15.28
C ILE A 24 -2.79 9.02 -14.89
N ASP A 25 -3.99 8.64 -15.32
CA ASP A 25 -5.26 9.20 -14.87
C ASP A 25 -5.98 8.15 -14.02
N LEU A 26 -6.21 8.46 -12.73
CA LEU A 26 -6.84 7.52 -11.81
C LEU A 26 -7.67 8.28 -10.79
N LYS A 27 -8.92 7.89 -10.65
CA LYS A 27 -9.82 8.34 -9.60
C LYS A 27 -10.13 7.20 -8.66
N ILE A 28 -9.87 7.42 -7.37
CA ILE A 28 -10.08 6.45 -6.30
C ILE A 28 -11.16 7.00 -5.38
N GLU A 29 -12.32 6.37 -5.43
CA GLU A 29 -13.49 6.67 -4.59
C GLU A 29 -13.85 5.48 -3.70
N ASP A 30 -13.45 4.28 -4.10
CA ASP A 30 -13.69 3.04 -3.38
C ASP A 30 -12.86 2.93 -2.10
N GLN A 31 -13.35 2.13 -1.18
CA GLN A 31 -12.73 1.97 0.13
C GLN A 31 -11.48 1.07 0.06
N PHE A 32 -11.49 0.00 -0.74
CA PHE A 32 -10.36 -0.91 -0.89
C PHE A 32 -9.96 -1.05 -2.37
N VAL A 33 -8.83 -0.47 -2.73
CA VAL A 33 -8.32 -0.46 -4.10
C VAL A 33 -7.01 -1.23 -4.18
N ALA A 34 -6.96 -2.24 -5.02
CA ALA A 34 -5.74 -3.00 -5.28
C ALA A 34 -5.10 -2.57 -6.60
N VAL A 35 -3.79 -2.29 -6.57
CA VAL A 35 -2.97 -2.05 -7.75
C VAL A 35 -2.15 -3.29 -8.03
N THR A 36 -2.31 -3.87 -9.21
CA THR A 36 -1.59 -5.07 -9.64
C THR A 36 -1.01 -4.88 -11.04
N GLY A 37 -0.20 -5.84 -11.50
CA GLY A 37 0.44 -5.80 -12.81
C GLY A 37 1.87 -6.37 -12.78
N PRO A 38 2.55 -6.54 -13.91
CA PRO A 38 3.89 -7.11 -13.99
C PRO A 38 4.92 -6.39 -13.11
N ASN A 39 6.00 -7.10 -12.74
CA ASN A 39 7.12 -6.47 -12.06
C ASN A 39 7.75 -5.40 -12.97
N GLY A 40 8.15 -4.27 -12.37
CA GLY A 40 8.69 -3.14 -13.13
C GLY A 40 7.65 -2.25 -13.81
N SER A 41 6.34 -2.52 -13.68
CA SER A 41 5.29 -1.69 -14.30
C SER A 41 5.06 -0.32 -13.66
N GLY A 42 5.76 0.01 -12.55
CA GLY A 42 5.67 1.31 -11.90
C GLY A 42 4.75 1.38 -10.68
N LYS A 43 4.22 0.27 -10.17
CA LYS A 43 3.27 0.23 -9.03
C LYS A 43 3.80 0.90 -7.78
N SER A 44 4.98 0.49 -7.31
CA SER A 44 5.62 1.08 -6.12
C SER A 44 6.02 2.54 -6.36
N THR A 45 6.36 2.91 -7.60
CA THR A 45 6.62 4.30 -7.98
C THR A 45 5.36 5.14 -7.84
N LEU A 46 4.22 4.66 -8.34
CA LEU A 46 2.93 5.31 -8.20
C LEU A 46 2.56 5.53 -6.73
N ALA A 47 2.70 4.50 -5.89
CA ALA A 47 2.44 4.59 -4.46
C ALA A 47 3.35 5.61 -3.76
N LYS A 48 4.65 5.62 -4.09
CA LYS A 48 5.62 6.59 -3.56
C LYS A 48 5.31 8.02 -3.98
N ILE A 49 4.82 8.23 -5.20
CA ILE A 49 4.38 9.54 -5.70
C ILE A 49 3.17 10.01 -4.91
N VAL A 50 2.16 9.16 -4.69
CA VAL A 50 0.99 9.51 -3.88
C VAL A 50 1.39 9.86 -2.44
N ALA A 51 2.34 9.14 -1.86
CA ALA A 51 2.86 9.41 -0.52
C ALA A 51 3.73 10.67 -0.41
N GLY A 52 4.21 11.24 -1.54
CA GLY A 52 5.12 12.39 -1.57
C GLY A 52 6.58 12.02 -1.31
N ILE A 53 6.93 10.74 -1.44
CA ILE A 53 8.32 10.25 -1.39
C ILE A 53 9.04 10.56 -2.70
N LEU A 54 8.31 10.48 -3.82
CA LEU A 54 8.76 10.90 -5.14
C LEU A 54 7.86 12.03 -5.63
N THR A 55 8.45 12.97 -6.35
CA THR A 55 7.72 14.06 -7.01
C THR A 55 7.46 13.66 -8.45
N PRO A 56 6.21 13.73 -8.96
CA PRO A 56 5.94 13.44 -10.36
C PRO A 56 6.65 14.44 -11.26
N THR A 57 7.04 14.03 -12.45
CA THR A 57 7.63 14.92 -13.47
C THR A 57 6.56 15.83 -14.07
N GLU A 58 5.35 15.30 -14.24
CA GLU A 58 4.18 16.02 -14.75
C GLU A 58 2.91 15.54 -14.05
N GLY A 59 1.86 16.37 -14.11
CA GLY A 59 0.53 16.06 -13.64
C GLY A 59 0.21 16.62 -12.27
N GLN A 60 -0.95 16.24 -11.75
CA GLN A 60 -1.53 16.76 -10.52
C GLN A 60 -2.08 15.63 -9.63
N ILE A 61 -1.91 15.79 -8.31
CA ILE A 61 -2.49 14.88 -7.29
C ILE A 61 -3.45 15.68 -6.42
N LEU A 62 -4.70 15.23 -6.38
CA LEU A 62 -5.75 15.87 -5.58
C LEU A 62 -6.21 14.92 -4.47
N LEU A 63 -6.25 15.41 -3.24
CA LEU A 63 -6.87 14.75 -2.10
C LEU A 63 -8.08 15.55 -1.63
N ASP A 64 -9.27 14.97 -1.73
CA ASP A 64 -10.54 15.63 -1.43
C ASP A 64 -10.70 16.97 -2.20
N GLY A 65 -10.22 17.02 -3.46
CA GLY A 65 -10.24 18.21 -4.32
C GLY A 65 -9.13 19.23 -4.03
N VAL A 66 -8.31 19.01 -3.02
CA VAL A 66 -7.17 19.89 -2.69
C VAL A 66 -5.92 19.37 -3.39
N ASP A 67 -5.23 20.25 -4.12
CA ASP A 67 -3.95 19.91 -4.75
C ASP A 67 -2.85 19.69 -3.70
N ILE A 68 -2.25 18.52 -3.77
CA ILE A 68 -1.17 18.10 -2.87
C ILE A 68 0.13 17.79 -3.63
N THR A 69 0.21 18.12 -4.92
CA THR A 69 1.32 17.74 -5.80
C THR A 69 2.67 18.16 -5.26
N ASP A 70 2.79 19.43 -4.84
CA ASP A 70 4.02 20.00 -4.31
C ASP A 70 4.19 19.85 -2.78
N LYS A 71 3.23 19.20 -2.12
CA LYS A 71 3.32 18.99 -0.67
C LYS A 71 4.33 17.92 -0.32
N SER A 72 5.17 18.23 0.66
CA SER A 72 6.13 17.30 1.23
C SER A 72 5.47 16.07 1.85
N ILE A 73 6.24 14.99 2.02
CA ILE A 73 5.80 13.77 2.71
C ILE A 73 5.19 14.07 4.09
N THR A 74 5.77 15.02 4.85
CA THR A 74 5.26 15.41 6.17
C THR A 74 3.91 16.11 6.08
N GLU A 75 3.72 17.00 5.11
CA GLU A 75 2.44 17.69 4.91
C GLU A 75 1.36 16.71 4.45
N ARG A 76 1.68 15.81 3.50
CA ARG A 76 0.74 14.76 3.05
C ARG A 76 0.39 13.81 4.19
N ALA A 77 1.36 13.47 5.03
CA ALA A 77 1.10 12.69 6.22
C ALA A 77 0.12 13.42 7.16
N ARG A 78 0.27 14.73 7.40
CA ARG A 78 -0.67 15.52 8.21
C ARG A 78 -2.05 15.65 7.58
N LEU A 79 -2.17 15.59 6.26
CA LEU A 79 -3.44 15.57 5.54
C LEU A 79 -4.14 14.21 5.61
N GLY A 80 -3.46 13.18 6.14
CA GLY A 80 -4.03 11.87 6.36
C GLY A 80 -3.58 10.80 5.35
N ILE A 81 -2.41 10.95 4.71
CA ILE A 81 -1.81 9.87 3.91
C ILE A 81 -0.87 9.06 4.81
N GLY A 82 -1.14 7.76 4.93
CA GLY A 82 -0.27 6.78 5.58
C GLY A 82 0.40 5.89 4.56
N PHE A 83 1.66 5.50 4.81
CA PHE A 83 2.41 4.64 3.90
C PHE A 83 3.16 3.54 4.67
N ALA A 84 2.90 2.28 4.32
CA ALA A 84 3.63 1.12 4.79
C ALA A 84 4.60 0.66 3.69
N PHE A 85 5.87 0.59 4.05
CA PHE A 85 6.94 0.26 3.09
C PHE A 85 7.01 -1.25 2.78
N GLN A 86 7.47 -1.58 1.58
CA GLN A 86 7.76 -2.98 1.23
C GLN A 86 8.76 -3.61 2.21
N GLN A 87 9.77 -2.86 2.62
CA GLN A 87 10.68 -3.24 3.71
C GLN A 87 10.43 -2.33 4.91
N PRO A 88 9.95 -2.87 6.05
CA PRO A 88 9.68 -2.08 7.24
C PRO A 88 10.93 -1.35 7.75
N VAL A 89 10.75 -0.13 8.18
CA VAL A 89 11.84 0.69 8.73
C VAL A 89 12.12 0.25 10.17
N ARG A 90 13.40 0.21 10.53
CA ARG A 90 13.88 -0.12 11.88
C ARG A 90 14.33 1.13 12.59
N PHE A 91 13.96 1.27 13.85
CA PHE A 91 14.30 2.41 14.69
C PHE A 91 15.06 1.92 15.93
N LYS A 92 16.24 2.46 16.15
CA LYS A 92 17.04 2.12 17.34
C LYS A 92 16.59 2.97 18.53
N GLY A 93 16.39 2.35 19.68
CA GLY A 93 16.00 3.05 20.91
C GLY A 93 14.53 3.44 21.01
N ILE A 94 13.67 2.98 20.11
CA ILE A 94 12.23 3.25 20.13
C ILE A 94 11.49 1.91 20.32
N THR A 95 10.59 1.86 21.31
CA THR A 95 9.80 0.66 21.58
C THR A 95 8.53 0.60 20.69
N VAL A 96 7.91 -0.58 20.62
CA VAL A 96 6.62 -0.76 19.95
C VAL A 96 5.55 0.16 20.54
N LYS A 97 5.54 0.30 21.88
CA LYS A 97 4.65 1.23 22.57
C LYS A 97 4.84 2.66 22.08
N ASP A 98 6.08 3.14 22.04
CA ASP A 98 6.39 4.50 21.63
C ASP A 98 5.92 4.76 20.19
N MET A 99 6.18 3.81 19.29
CA MET A 99 5.77 3.93 17.88
C MET A 99 4.26 3.94 17.70
N LEU A 100 3.51 3.11 18.43
CA LEU A 100 2.05 3.11 18.38
C LEU A 100 1.46 4.41 18.94
N SER A 101 2.04 4.96 20.02
CA SER A 101 1.62 6.25 20.58
C SER A 101 1.92 7.40 19.60
N ILE A 102 3.10 7.40 18.97
CA ILE A 102 3.45 8.38 17.92
C ILE A 102 2.47 8.27 16.74
N ALA A 103 2.15 7.06 16.31
CA ALA A 103 1.21 6.84 15.20
C ALA A 103 -0.20 7.32 15.55
N ALA A 104 -0.67 7.08 16.78
CA ALA A 104 -1.95 7.55 17.29
C ALA A 104 -1.99 9.07 17.51
N GLY A 105 -0.83 9.75 17.51
CA GLY A 105 -0.72 11.20 17.75
C GLY A 105 -1.02 11.63 19.17
N ARG A 106 -1.00 10.71 20.14
CA ARG A 106 -1.31 10.93 21.57
C ARG A 106 -0.69 9.84 22.42
N ASP A 107 -0.57 10.11 23.71
CA ASP A 107 -0.26 9.06 24.67
C ASP A 107 -1.37 8.00 24.67
N THR A 108 -0.92 6.75 24.60
CA THR A 108 -1.82 5.60 24.48
C THR A 108 -1.62 4.69 25.69
N ASP A 109 -2.71 4.30 26.33
CA ASP A 109 -2.64 3.39 27.47
C ASP A 109 -2.33 1.95 27.05
N ILE A 110 -1.93 1.13 28.02
CA ILE A 110 -1.53 -0.28 27.77
C ILE A 110 -2.69 -1.10 27.21
N SER A 111 -3.93 -0.84 27.63
CA SER A 111 -5.11 -1.58 27.15
C SER A 111 -5.35 -1.33 25.67
N GLU A 112 -5.23 -0.07 25.26
CA GLU A 112 -5.38 0.31 23.85
C GLU A 112 -4.25 -0.25 22.97
N ILE A 113 -3.02 -0.23 23.45
CA ILE A 113 -1.88 -0.87 22.75
C ILE A 113 -2.09 -2.39 22.65
N CYS A 114 -2.61 -3.03 23.71
CA CYS A 114 -2.97 -4.45 23.66
C CYS A 114 -3.99 -4.74 22.55
N ASN A 115 -5.00 -3.90 22.42
CA ASN A 115 -6.01 -4.03 21.38
C ASN A 115 -5.38 -3.88 19.98
N MET A 116 -4.59 -2.82 19.75
CA MET A 116 -3.90 -2.58 18.48
C MET A 116 -3.01 -3.75 18.06
N LEU A 117 -2.22 -4.30 18.99
CA LEU A 117 -1.35 -5.43 18.70
C LEU A 117 -2.13 -6.73 18.49
N SER A 118 -3.20 -6.96 19.25
CA SER A 118 -4.07 -8.12 19.07
C SER A 118 -4.75 -8.12 17.70
N GLU A 119 -5.10 -6.96 17.17
CA GLU A 119 -5.71 -6.81 15.84
C GLU A 119 -4.80 -7.35 14.73
N VAL A 120 -3.49 -7.19 14.88
CA VAL A 120 -2.50 -7.71 13.93
C VAL A 120 -1.92 -9.08 14.35
N GLY A 121 -2.53 -9.73 15.34
CA GLY A 121 -2.12 -11.06 15.81
C GLY A 121 -0.80 -11.07 16.59
N LEU A 122 -0.49 -9.99 17.30
CA LEU A 122 0.65 -9.89 18.20
C LEU A 122 0.21 -9.84 19.67
N CYS A 123 0.89 -10.61 20.55
CA CYS A 123 0.63 -10.55 21.98
C CYS A 123 1.31 -9.33 22.60
N ALA A 124 0.56 -8.39 23.15
CA ALA A 124 1.15 -7.19 23.73
C ALA A 124 2.17 -7.45 24.83
N ARG A 125 1.96 -8.51 25.66
CA ARG A 125 2.91 -8.90 26.71
C ARG A 125 4.32 -9.11 26.16
N ASP A 126 4.41 -9.68 24.95
CA ASP A 126 5.69 -10.07 24.35
C ASP A 126 6.33 -8.96 23.54
N TYR A 127 5.54 -7.93 23.11
CA TYR A 127 6.00 -6.94 22.14
C TYR A 127 6.03 -5.52 22.66
N VAL A 128 5.18 -5.12 23.61
CA VAL A 128 4.95 -3.71 23.99
C VAL A 128 6.24 -2.96 24.35
N ASN A 129 7.16 -3.60 25.05
CA ASN A 129 8.43 -3.02 25.50
C ASN A 129 9.62 -3.39 24.58
N ARG A 130 9.40 -4.14 23.50
CA ARG A 130 10.48 -4.47 22.57
C ARG A 130 10.83 -3.29 21.71
N GLU A 131 12.14 -3.10 21.49
CA GLU A 131 12.62 -2.13 20.51
C GLU A 131 12.33 -2.59 19.08
N ILE A 132 12.07 -1.62 18.20
CA ILE A 132 11.89 -1.86 16.76
C ILE A 132 13.25 -1.97 16.08
N ASN A 133 13.96 -3.05 16.36
CA ASN A 133 15.32 -3.30 15.91
C ASN A 133 15.46 -4.67 15.19
N ALA A 134 16.70 -5.12 15.04
CA ALA A 134 17.03 -6.37 14.34
C ALA A 134 16.54 -7.65 15.07
N SER A 135 16.08 -7.56 16.31
CA SER A 135 15.55 -8.70 17.06
C SER A 135 14.13 -9.10 16.65
N LEU A 136 13.42 -8.22 15.94
CA LEU A 136 12.11 -8.51 15.37
C LEU A 136 12.26 -9.14 13.98
N SER A 137 11.49 -10.19 13.71
CA SER A 137 11.40 -10.79 12.38
C SER A 137 10.74 -9.82 11.39
N GLY A 138 10.96 -10.03 10.10
CA GLY A 138 10.30 -9.23 9.06
C GLY A 138 8.78 -9.23 9.15
N GLY A 139 8.18 -10.39 9.44
CA GLY A 139 6.74 -10.53 9.60
C GLY A 139 6.19 -9.84 10.86
N GLU A 140 6.94 -9.82 11.97
CA GLU A 140 6.57 -9.06 13.17
C GLU A 140 6.60 -7.55 12.91
N LEU A 141 7.68 -7.07 12.27
CA LEU A 141 7.81 -5.65 11.91
C LEU A 141 6.68 -5.18 11.00
N LYS A 142 6.32 -5.97 9.97
CA LYS A 142 5.21 -5.65 9.07
C LYS A 142 3.87 -5.56 9.80
N ARG A 143 3.60 -6.47 10.72
CA ARG A 143 2.37 -6.43 11.53
C ARG A 143 2.34 -5.20 12.44
N ILE A 144 3.47 -4.83 13.03
CA ILE A 144 3.57 -3.59 13.82
C ILE A 144 3.35 -2.36 12.93
N GLU A 145 3.93 -2.31 11.72
CA GLU A 145 3.73 -1.22 10.76
C GLU A 145 2.25 -1.09 10.36
N ILE A 146 1.55 -2.20 10.13
CA ILE A 146 0.11 -2.19 9.85
C ILE A 146 -0.68 -1.66 11.07
N ALA A 147 -0.34 -2.10 12.29
CA ALA A 147 -0.96 -1.59 13.51
C ALA A 147 -0.78 -0.06 13.65
N MET A 148 0.39 0.47 13.28
CA MET A 148 0.65 1.91 13.26
C MET A 148 -0.24 2.65 12.26
N ILE A 149 -0.39 2.12 11.02
CA ILE A 149 -1.27 2.71 10.01
C ILE A 149 -2.73 2.70 10.50
N MET A 150 -3.18 1.61 11.12
CA MET A 150 -4.53 1.52 11.71
C MET A 150 -4.71 2.54 12.85
N ALA A 151 -3.75 2.63 13.76
CA ALA A 151 -3.78 3.58 14.88
C ALA A 151 -3.88 5.05 14.41
N ARG A 152 -3.26 5.37 13.29
CA ARG A 152 -3.24 6.71 12.70
C ARG A 152 -4.59 7.15 12.14
N LYS A 153 -5.49 6.23 11.76
CA LYS A 153 -6.79 6.50 11.12
C LYS A 153 -6.66 7.40 9.88
N SER A 154 -5.75 7.03 8.99
CA SER A 154 -5.45 7.79 7.78
C SER A 154 -6.65 7.85 6.83
N LYS A 155 -6.79 8.96 6.07
CA LYS A 155 -7.77 9.08 4.98
C LYS A 155 -7.42 8.15 3.80
N VAL A 156 -6.11 8.01 3.53
CA VAL A 156 -5.57 7.09 2.53
C VAL A 156 -4.44 6.31 3.19
N SER A 157 -4.59 5.00 3.26
CA SER A 157 -3.59 4.06 3.78
C SER A 157 -2.98 3.29 2.63
N ILE A 158 -1.70 3.48 2.36
CA ILE A 158 -0.99 2.85 1.25
C ILE A 158 -0.13 1.71 1.78
N PHE A 159 -0.24 0.53 1.16
CA PHE A 159 0.55 -0.65 1.48
C PHE A 159 1.28 -1.14 0.22
N ASP A 160 2.60 -1.15 0.27
CA ASP A 160 3.45 -1.59 -0.85
C ASP A 160 3.93 -3.02 -0.59
N GLU A 161 3.31 -4.00 -1.24
CA GLU A 161 3.56 -5.44 -1.12
C GLU A 161 3.67 -5.90 0.35
N PRO A 162 2.63 -5.71 1.18
CA PRO A 162 2.68 -6.01 2.60
C PRO A 162 2.92 -7.49 2.90
N GLU A 163 2.65 -8.36 1.94
CA GLU A 163 2.87 -9.81 2.02
C GLU A 163 4.31 -10.24 1.75
N ALA A 164 5.17 -9.37 1.20
CA ALA A 164 6.52 -9.75 0.83
C ALA A 164 7.35 -10.20 2.05
N GLY A 165 7.93 -11.40 1.98
CA GLY A 165 8.73 -11.98 3.05
C GLY A 165 7.94 -12.46 4.29
N ILE A 166 6.63 -12.61 4.18
CA ILE A 166 5.76 -13.18 5.22
C ILE A 166 5.54 -14.69 4.95
N ASP A 167 5.60 -15.50 6.00
CA ASP A 167 5.27 -16.92 5.91
C ASP A 167 3.76 -17.15 5.73
N LEU A 168 3.39 -18.36 5.27
CA LEU A 168 2.02 -18.71 4.92
C LEU A 168 1.02 -18.52 6.09
N TRP A 169 1.43 -18.82 7.32
CA TRP A 169 0.55 -18.70 8.50
C TRP A 169 0.32 -17.23 8.87
N SER A 170 1.38 -16.44 8.85
CA SER A 170 1.31 -14.99 9.08
C SER A 170 0.53 -14.29 7.96
N PHE A 171 0.60 -14.79 6.73
CA PHE A 171 -0.18 -14.27 5.61
C PHE A 171 -1.69 -14.44 5.79
N GLN A 172 -2.15 -15.58 6.35
CA GLN A 172 -3.58 -15.74 6.64
C GLN A 172 -4.09 -14.72 7.67
N ASN A 173 -3.27 -14.42 8.68
CA ASN A 173 -3.61 -13.38 9.64
C ASN A 173 -3.64 -11.99 8.99
N LEU A 174 -2.71 -11.70 8.09
CA LEU A 174 -2.67 -10.46 7.33
C LEU A 174 -3.96 -10.25 6.51
N ILE A 175 -4.45 -11.28 5.83
CA ILE A 175 -5.72 -11.23 5.10
C ILE A 175 -6.87 -10.81 6.03
N ARG A 176 -6.99 -11.44 7.21
CA ARG A 176 -8.04 -11.09 8.19
C ARG A 176 -7.94 -9.64 8.66
N VAL A 177 -6.71 -9.13 8.83
CA VAL A 177 -6.49 -7.73 9.19
C VAL A 177 -7.00 -6.81 8.09
N PHE A 178 -6.70 -7.08 6.82
CA PHE A 178 -7.19 -6.28 5.70
C PHE A 178 -8.71 -6.39 5.53
N GLU A 179 -9.31 -7.57 5.70
CA GLU A 179 -10.76 -7.72 5.72
C GLU A 179 -11.42 -6.91 6.86
N LYS A 180 -10.78 -6.87 8.04
CA LYS A 180 -11.23 -6.04 9.15
C LYS A 180 -11.09 -4.55 8.84
N MET A 181 -9.94 -4.13 8.33
CA MET A 181 -9.70 -2.75 7.91
C MET A 181 -10.75 -2.30 6.87
N HIS A 182 -11.05 -3.14 5.88
CA HIS A 182 -12.07 -2.85 4.87
C HIS A 182 -13.44 -2.60 5.47
N ARG A 183 -13.82 -3.34 6.53
CA ARG A 183 -15.13 -3.16 7.20
C ARG A 183 -15.18 -1.97 8.16
N GLU A 184 -14.08 -1.63 8.81
CA GLU A 184 -14.09 -0.75 9.99
C GLU A 184 -13.42 0.62 9.75
N VAL A 185 -12.49 0.72 8.78
CA VAL A 185 -11.75 1.95 8.54
C VAL A 185 -12.56 2.89 7.65
N GLN A 186 -12.76 4.12 8.13
CA GLN A 186 -13.32 5.20 7.32
C GLN A 186 -12.20 5.87 6.52
N GLY A 187 -11.88 5.34 5.37
CA GLY A 187 -10.82 5.86 4.51
C GLY A 187 -10.53 4.90 3.36
N THR A 188 -9.70 5.32 2.45
CA THR A 188 -9.28 4.48 1.31
C THR A 188 -8.04 3.66 1.68
N ILE A 189 -8.08 2.37 1.41
CA ILE A 189 -6.95 1.45 1.44
C ILE A 189 -6.47 1.28 0.00
N LEU A 190 -5.24 1.69 -0.28
CA LEU A 190 -4.55 1.47 -1.55
C LEU A 190 -3.46 0.44 -1.33
N ILE A 191 -3.61 -0.75 -1.91
CA ILE A 191 -2.67 -1.85 -1.71
C ILE A 191 -2.04 -2.28 -3.03
N ILE A 192 -0.72 -2.38 -3.06
CA ILE A 192 0.00 -3.01 -4.16
C ILE A 192 0.19 -4.47 -3.80
N SER A 193 -0.34 -5.36 -4.62
CA SER A 193 -0.20 -6.79 -4.39
C SER A 193 -0.40 -7.61 -5.66
N HIS A 194 0.23 -8.79 -5.68
CA HIS A 194 0.01 -9.84 -6.70
C HIS A 194 -0.77 -11.03 -6.12
N GLN A 195 -1.08 -10.99 -4.83
CA GLN A 195 -1.72 -12.11 -4.15
C GLN A 195 -3.22 -12.13 -4.42
N GLU A 196 -3.69 -13.22 -5.05
CA GLU A 196 -5.11 -13.42 -5.36
C GLU A 196 -6.03 -13.16 -4.15
N ARG A 197 -5.64 -13.61 -2.97
CA ARG A 197 -6.42 -13.42 -1.75
C ARG A 197 -6.59 -11.96 -1.37
N ILE A 198 -5.58 -11.12 -1.60
CA ILE A 198 -5.67 -9.66 -1.39
C ILE A 198 -6.55 -9.04 -2.46
N LEU A 199 -6.35 -9.42 -3.73
CA LEU A 199 -7.18 -8.93 -4.84
C LEU A 199 -8.66 -9.27 -4.64
N ASN A 200 -8.96 -10.40 -4.01
CA ASN A 200 -10.35 -10.84 -3.73
C ASN A 200 -11.05 -10.00 -2.64
N ILE A 201 -10.32 -9.20 -1.84
CA ILE A 201 -10.91 -8.27 -0.87
C ILE A 201 -11.26 -6.94 -1.53
N ALA A 202 -10.60 -6.59 -2.65
CA ALA A 202 -10.69 -5.28 -3.27
C ALA A 202 -12.08 -5.01 -3.88
N ASP A 203 -12.56 -3.80 -3.70
CA ASP A 203 -13.74 -3.26 -4.41
C ASP A 203 -13.37 -2.92 -5.85
N GLN A 204 -12.18 -2.32 -6.03
CA GLN A 204 -11.64 -1.90 -7.31
C GLN A 204 -10.25 -2.47 -7.52
N ILE A 205 -9.96 -2.93 -8.74
CA ILE A 205 -8.62 -3.36 -9.14
C ILE A 205 -8.12 -2.47 -10.28
N VAL A 206 -6.89 -1.97 -10.12
CA VAL A 206 -6.15 -1.21 -11.11
C VAL A 206 -5.03 -2.08 -11.69
N LEU A 207 -5.12 -2.39 -12.97
CA LEU A 207 -4.07 -3.12 -13.68
C LEU A 207 -3.10 -2.11 -14.31
N LEU A 208 -1.86 -2.10 -13.83
CA LEU A 208 -0.79 -1.26 -14.32
C LEU A 208 0.20 -2.09 -15.15
N SER A 209 0.47 -1.68 -16.39
CA SER A 209 1.40 -2.34 -17.31
C SER A 209 2.21 -1.29 -18.06
N ASP A 210 3.52 -1.49 -18.21
CA ASP A 210 4.43 -0.61 -18.93
C ASP A 210 4.30 0.90 -18.59
N GLY A 211 4.05 1.19 -17.30
CA GLY A 211 3.89 2.55 -16.82
C GLY A 211 2.53 3.19 -17.13
N ARG A 212 1.55 2.44 -17.62
CA ARG A 212 0.20 2.91 -17.95
C ARG A 212 -0.88 2.13 -17.23
N ILE A 213 -2.01 2.74 -17.02
CA ILE A 213 -3.21 2.00 -16.59
C ILE A 213 -3.75 1.27 -17.81
N GLU A 214 -3.70 -0.06 -17.74
CA GLU A 214 -4.26 -0.93 -18.77
C GLU A 214 -5.77 -1.12 -18.58
N LYS A 215 -6.19 -1.32 -17.33
CA LYS A 215 -7.58 -1.51 -16.99
C LYS A 215 -7.88 -1.10 -15.55
N VAL A 216 -9.06 -0.54 -15.32
CA VAL A 216 -9.64 -0.29 -14.00
C VAL A 216 -11.05 -0.88 -13.98
N GLY A 217 -11.41 -1.56 -12.93
CA GLY A 217 -12.74 -2.12 -12.79
C GLY A 217 -12.95 -2.81 -11.45
N SER A 218 -14.14 -3.34 -11.26
CA SER A 218 -14.46 -4.17 -10.10
C SER A 218 -13.63 -5.46 -10.10
N ARG A 219 -13.53 -6.08 -8.93
CA ARG A 219 -12.90 -7.41 -8.80
C ARG A 219 -13.44 -8.40 -9.84
N ASP A 220 -14.76 -8.46 -9.98
CA ASP A 220 -15.43 -9.46 -10.84
C ASP A 220 -15.17 -9.22 -12.33
N GLU A 221 -14.83 -7.98 -12.72
CA GLU A 221 -14.47 -7.63 -14.11
C GLU A 221 -12.98 -7.88 -14.42
N ILE A 222 -12.10 -7.77 -13.43
CA ILE A 222 -10.66 -7.84 -13.65
C ILE A 222 -10.09 -9.24 -13.37
N MET A 223 -10.54 -9.92 -12.30
CA MET A 223 -10.02 -11.23 -11.88
C MET A 223 -10.05 -12.30 -12.97
N PRO A 224 -11.13 -12.47 -13.78
CA PRO A 224 -11.14 -13.46 -14.86
C PRO A 224 -10.04 -13.26 -15.88
N ALA A 225 -9.70 -12.01 -16.20
CA ALA A 225 -8.63 -11.68 -17.15
C ALA A 225 -7.23 -11.98 -16.55
N LEU A 226 -7.02 -11.71 -15.25
CA LEU A 226 -5.77 -11.99 -14.54
C LEU A 226 -5.52 -13.50 -14.37
N MET A 227 -6.58 -14.29 -14.17
CA MET A 227 -6.48 -15.73 -13.97
C MET A 227 -6.35 -16.51 -15.28
N GLY A 228 -6.29 -15.86 -16.44
CA GLY A 228 -6.16 -16.52 -17.75
C GLY A 228 -7.40 -17.35 -18.17
N VAL A 229 -8.51 -17.16 -17.54
CA VAL A 229 -9.76 -17.83 -17.89
C VAL A 229 -10.34 -17.11 -19.10
N GLY A 230 -9.92 -17.50 -20.33
CA GLY A 230 -10.56 -17.04 -21.55
C GLY A 230 -9.66 -16.57 -22.70
N GLN A 231 -8.34 -16.62 -22.60
CA GLN A 231 -7.48 -16.36 -23.77
C GLN A 231 -6.66 -17.60 -24.13
N PRO A 232 -6.87 -18.20 -25.32
CA PRO A 232 -5.91 -19.15 -25.88
C PRO A 232 -4.59 -18.43 -26.13
N CYS A 233 -3.49 -19.09 -25.74
CA CYS A 233 -2.12 -18.58 -25.89
C CYS A 233 -1.89 -18.15 -27.35
N LYS A 234 -1.80 -16.85 -27.63
CA LYS A 234 -1.61 -16.28 -28.98
C LYS A 234 -0.20 -16.48 -29.54
N THR A 235 0.71 -17.12 -28.81
CA THR A 235 2.13 -17.21 -29.16
C THR A 235 2.52 -18.40 -30.02
N LEU A 236 1.60 -19.28 -30.42
CA LEU A 236 1.92 -20.46 -31.27
C LEU A 236 1.23 -20.48 -32.63
N ALA A 237 0.32 -19.55 -32.92
CA ALA A 237 -0.39 -19.51 -34.21
C ALA A 237 0.29 -18.72 -35.30
N ASP A 238 1.30 -17.87 -34.97
CA ASP A 238 2.00 -17.03 -35.96
C ASP A 238 3.38 -17.59 -36.42
N LYS A 239 3.67 -18.87 -36.16
CA LYS A 239 4.92 -19.54 -36.55
C LYS A 239 4.72 -20.93 -37.14
N LEU A 240 3.61 -21.17 -37.83
CA LEU A 240 3.44 -22.36 -38.70
C LEU A 240 3.06 -21.93 -40.09
#